data_136e6ba7cd13474e845ab2ced190028b
#
_entry.id   136e6ba7cd13474e845ab2ced190028b
#
_cell.length_a   1.000
_cell.length_b   1.000
_cell.length_c   1.000
_cell.angle_alpha   90.00
_cell.angle_beta   90.00
_cell.angle_gamma   90.00
#
_symmetry.space_group_name_H-M   'P 1'
#
loop_
_entity.id
_entity.type
_entity.pdbx_description
1 polymer ?
#
loop_
_entity_poly.entity_id
_entity_poly.type
_entity_poly.pdbx_seq_one_letter_code
_entity_poly.pdbx_strand_id
1 'polypeptide(L)'
;MDNKYDVVVWGASGFTGRLVCEYIYQNYTKKGSDLNWAMAGRDLIKLKQIRGKFANNTIPILIADSDDIDSLNELTKNTKVICTTVGPYAKYGSKLVKSCIDNKAHYCDLAGEVQWMHKMITKHHDSAQKNEVKIVHTCGF
;
A
#
# COMPACT_ATOMS: atom_id res chain seq x y z
N MET A 1 16.35 0.33 -10.71
CA MET A 1 16.59 -0.25 -9.38
C MET A 1 15.63 -1.40 -9.14
N ASP A 2 16.16 -2.48 -8.66
CA ASP A 2 15.32 -3.64 -8.31
C ASP A 2 14.55 -3.33 -7.03
N ASN A 3 13.23 -3.25 -7.14
CA ASN A 3 12.37 -3.08 -5.98
C ASN A 3 12.39 -4.36 -5.12
N LYS A 4 12.50 -4.18 -3.81
CA LYS A 4 12.54 -5.29 -2.87
C LYS A 4 11.23 -6.08 -2.83
N TYR A 5 10.10 -5.40 -3.06
CA TYR A 5 8.76 -6.01 -3.03
C TYR A 5 8.00 -5.75 -4.33
N ASP A 6 7.19 -6.71 -4.74
CA ASP A 6 6.23 -6.53 -5.83
C ASP A 6 5.02 -5.72 -5.35
N VAL A 7 4.51 -6.05 -4.15
CA VAL A 7 3.34 -5.38 -3.54
C VAL A 7 3.59 -5.15 -2.05
N VAL A 8 3.25 -3.96 -1.59
CA VAL A 8 3.12 -3.67 -0.16
C VAL A 8 1.65 -3.36 0.13
N VAL A 9 1.06 -4.08 1.08
CA VAL A 9 -0.30 -3.82 1.56
C VAL A 9 -0.22 -2.82 2.72
N TRP A 10 -0.66 -1.59 2.48
CA TRP A 10 -0.71 -0.52 3.47
C TRP A 10 -2.04 -0.54 4.22
N GLY A 11 -1.98 -0.53 5.54
CA GLY A 11 -3.14 -0.71 6.41
C GLY A 11 -3.45 -2.18 6.67
N ALA A 12 -2.43 -3.03 6.67
CA ALA A 12 -2.56 -4.49 6.79
C ALA A 12 -3.19 -4.97 8.11
N SER A 13 -3.18 -4.15 9.17
CA SER A 13 -3.82 -4.50 10.44
C SER A 13 -5.29 -4.06 10.54
N GLY A 14 -5.79 -3.29 9.57
CA GLY A 14 -7.19 -2.89 9.52
C GLY A 14 -8.12 -4.01 9.07
N PHE A 15 -9.44 -3.77 9.16
CA PHE A 15 -10.44 -4.79 8.80
C PHE A 15 -10.26 -5.30 7.36
N THR A 16 -10.22 -4.40 6.40
CA THR A 16 -10.07 -4.77 4.98
C THR A 16 -8.64 -5.21 4.68
N GLY A 17 -7.64 -4.52 5.22
CA GLY A 17 -6.23 -4.82 4.98
C GLY A 17 -5.85 -6.23 5.37
N ARG A 18 -6.32 -6.71 6.52
CA ARG A 18 -6.07 -8.09 6.95
C ARG A 18 -6.68 -9.13 6.02
N LEU A 19 -7.85 -8.84 5.46
CA LEU A 19 -8.49 -9.73 4.47
C LEU A 19 -7.71 -9.80 3.17
N VAL A 20 -7.18 -8.66 2.72
CA VAL A 20 -6.30 -8.60 1.54
C VAL A 20 -5.03 -9.43 1.79
N CYS A 21 -4.40 -9.26 2.93
CA CYS A 21 -3.19 -10.01 3.28
C CYS A 21 -3.44 -11.51 3.36
N GLU A 22 -4.52 -11.92 3.99
CA GLU A 22 -4.91 -13.32 4.05
C GLU A 22 -5.17 -13.91 2.66
N TYR A 23 -5.87 -13.16 1.80
CA TYR A 23 -6.11 -13.56 0.42
C TYR A 23 -4.81 -13.78 -0.35
N ILE A 24 -3.88 -12.82 -0.27
CA ILE A 24 -2.58 -12.92 -0.95
C ILE A 24 -1.80 -14.13 -0.44
N TYR A 25 -1.77 -14.33 0.86
CA TYR A 25 -1.08 -15.47 1.46
C TYR A 25 -1.65 -16.80 0.98
N GLN A 26 -2.97 -16.96 1.07
CA GLN A 26 -3.63 -18.23 0.73
C GLN A 26 -3.56 -18.56 -0.78
N ASN A 27 -3.64 -17.55 -1.63
CA ASN A 27 -3.76 -17.77 -3.08
C ASN A 27 -2.42 -17.65 -3.83
N TYR A 28 -1.40 -17.05 -3.21
CA TYR A 28 -0.08 -16.88 -3.82
C TYR A 28 1.02 -17.54 -3.00
N THR A 29 1.29 -17.05 -1.82
CA THR A 29 2.42 -17.53 -1.00
C THR A 29 2.30 -19.01 -0.66
N LYS A 30 1.16 -19.43 -0.14
CA LYS A 30 0.91 -20.83 0.24
C LYS A 30 0.94 -21.77 -0.95
N LYS A 31 0.64 -21.29 -2.15
CA LYS A 31 0.67 -22.07 -3.40
C LYS A 31 2.04 -22.06 -4.09
N GLY A 32 3.05 -21.49 -3.47
CA GLY A 32 4.41 -21.49 -3.99
C GLY A 32 4.70 -20.43 -5.05
N SER A 33 3.85 -19.39 -5.16
CA SER A 33 4.12 -18.24 -6.03
C SER A 33 5.40 -17.53 -5.60
N ASP A 34 6.11 -16.97 -6.57
CA ASP A 34 7.29 -16.13 -6.36
C ASP A 34 6.94 -14.66 -6.07
N LEU A 35 5.66 -14.33 -5.92
CA LEU A 35 5.23 -12.99 -5.53
C LEU A 35 5.87 -12.57 -4.20
N ASN A 36 6.65 -11.51 -4.25
CA ASN A 36 7.32 -10.96 -3.08
C ASN A 36 6.53 -9.78 -2.56
N TRP A 37 5.95 -9.89 -1.36
CA TRP A 37 5.08 -8.88 -0.81
C TRP A 37 5.32 -8.67 0.68
N ALA A 38 4.85 -7.55 1.21
CA ALA A 38 4.98 -7.21 2.63
C ALA A 38 3.69 -6.62 3.17
N MET A 39 3.50 -6.79 4.48
CA MET A 39 2.46 -6.13 5.26
C MET A 39 3.02 -4.82 5.81
N ALA A 40 2.26 -3.75 5.73
CA ALA A 40 2.69 -2.46 6.26
C ALA A 40 1.58 -1.75 7.03
N GLY A 41 1.99 -0.98 8.01
CA GLY A 41 1.09 -0.22 8.86
C GLY A 41 1.86 0.54 9.93
N ARG A 42 1.11 1.11 10.86
CA ARG A 42 1.68 1.96 11.91
C ARG A 42 2.06 1.17 13.17
N ASP A 43 1.35 0.09 13.47
CA ASP A 43 1.45 -0.63 14.74
C ASP A 43 2.05 -2.03 14.54
N LEU A 44 3.32 -2.18 14.93
CA LEU A 44 4.06 -3.44 14.79
C LEU A 44 3.40 -4.61 15.54
N ILE A 45 2.88 -4.35 16.74
CA ILE A 45 2.26 -5.40 17.58
C ILE A 45 1.03 -5.95 16.90
N LYS A 46 0.14 -5.06 16.42
CA LYS A 46 -1.07 -5.47 15.69
C LYS A 46 -0.73 -6.23 14.40
N LEU A 47 0.25 -5.75 13.65
CA LEU A 47 0.69 -6.41 12.42
C LEU A 47 1.21 -7.82 12.69
N LYS A 48 2.00 -8.01 13.74
CA LYS A 48 2.46 -9.34 14.15
C LYS A 48 1.32 -10.25 14.57
N GLN A 49 0.34 -9.73 15.30
CA GLN A 49 -0.85 -10.47 15.71
C GLN A 49 -1.68 -10.93 14.51
N ILE A 50 -1.92 -10.03 13.55
CA ILE A 50 -2.68 -10.35 12.34
C ILE A 50 -1.92 -11.39 11.50
N ARG A 51 -0.62 -11.20 11.29
CA ARG A 51 0.21 -12.17 10.56
C ARG A 51 0.17 -13.56 11.21
N GLY A 52 0.24 -13.64 12.53
CA GLY A 52 0.20 -14.89 13.29
C GLY A 52 -1.09 -15.69 13.11
N LYS A 53 -2.17 -15.07 12.64
CA LYS A 53 -3.45 -15.73 12.42
C LYS A 53 -3.52 -16.50 11.09
N PHE A 54 -2.70 -16.16 10.10
CA PHE A 54 -2.78 -16.78 8.77
C PHE A 54 -1.43 -17.20 8.19
N ALA A 55 -0.32 -16.70 8.72
CA ALA A 55 1.02 -16.94 8.20
C ALA A 55 2.01 -17.27 9.32
N ASN A 56 3.14 -17.84 8.98
CA ASN A 56 4.16 -18.33 9.91
C ASN A 56 5.41 -17.43 9.92
N ASN A 57 5.27 -16.16 10.20
CA ASN A 57 6.38 -15.19 10.32
C ASN A 57 7.26 -15.01 9.07
N THR A 58 6.84 -15.55 7.92
CA THR A 58 7.63 -15.43 6.67
C THR A 58 7.35 -14.15 5.90
N ILE A 59 6.22 -13.49 6.17
CA ILE A 59 5.85 -12.27 5.49
C ILE A 59 6.49 -11.07 6.19
N PRO A 60 7.27 -10.25 5.48
CA PRO A 60 7.87 -9.05 6.07
C PRO A 60 6.82 -8.05 6.57
N ILE A 61 7.17 -7.36 7.65
CA ILE A 61 6.38 -6.26 8.21
C ILE A 61 7.19 -4.98 8.09
N LEU A 62 6.56 -3.95 7.53
CA LEU A 62 7.15 -2.62 7.37
C LEU A 62 6.33 -1.61 8.16
N ILE A 63 7.02 -0.71 8.85
CA ILE A 63 6.38 0.32 9.69
C ILE A 63 6.52 1.68 9.04
N ALA A 64 5.39 2.39 8.94
CA ALA A 64 5.34 3.77 8.47
C ALA A 64 4.13 4.46 9.08
N ASP A 65 4.07 5.79 8.95
CA ASP A 65 2.96 6.61 9.43
C ASP A 65 2.45 7.51 8.30
N SER A 66 1.13 7.60 8.14
CA SER A 66 0.49 8.43 7.10
C SER A 66 0.83 9.91 7.20
N ASP A 67 1.23 10.40 8.36
CA ASP A 67 1.60 11.79 8.58
C ASP A 67 3.11 12.04 8.43
N ASP A 68 3.92 10.98 8.37
CA ASP A 68 5.37 11.06 8.23
C ASP A 68 5.80 10.71 6.81
N ILE A 69 6.05 11.77 6.01
CA ILE A 69 6.43 11.61 4.60
C ILE A 69 7.73 10.83 4.43
N ASP A 70 8.67 10.95 5.35
CA ASP A 70 9.95 10.23 5.25
C ASP A 70 9.75 8.73 5.42
N SER A 71 8.91 8.32 6.37
CA SER A 71 8.56 6.90 6.54
C SER A 71 7.81 6.35 5.33
N LEU A 72 6.91 7.14 4.74
CA LEU A 72 6.21 6.74 3.50
C LEU A 72 7.18 6.62 2.32
N ASN A 73 8.15 7.51 2.21
CA ASN A 73 9.18 7.44 1.17
C ASN A 73 10.04 6.19 1.30
N GLU A 74 10.41 5.78 2.50
CA GLU A 74 11.11 4.52 2.71
C GLU A 74 10.28 3.31 2.26
N LEU A 75 8.97 3.36 2.50
CA LEU A 75 8.05 2.33 2.06
C LEU A 75 7.96 2.25 0.52
N THR A 76 7.72 3.40 -0.14
CA THR A 76 7.46 3.47 -1.58
C THR A 76 8.71 3.24 -2.43
N LYS A 77 9.89 3.57 -1.95
CA LYS A 77 11.16 3.27 -2.64
C LYS A 77 11.40 1.77 -2.82
N ASN A 78 10.82 0.94 -2.00
CA ASN A 78 11.12 -0.48 -1.92
C ASN A 78 10.07 -1.38 -2.56
N THR A 79 9.07 -0.83 -3.23
CA THR A 79 8.00 -1.62 -3.83
C THR A 79 7.62 -1.14 -5.23
N LYS A 80 7.14 -2.06 -6.03
CA LYS A 80 6.56 -1.74 -7.34
C LYS A 80 5.15 -1.14 -7.20
N VAL A 81 4.36 -1.67 -6.26
CA VAL A 81 2.96 -1.28 -6.06
C VAL A 81 2.64 -1.12 -4.58
N ILE A 82 1.96 -0.03 -4.23
CA ILE A 82 1.27 0.13 -2.95
C ILE A 82 -0.21 -0.19 -3.15
N CYS A 83 -0.73 -1.15 -2.39
CA CYS A 83 -2.14 -1.45 -2.27
C CYS A 83 -2.62 -0.93 -0.92
N THR A 84 -3.36 0.17 -0.91
CA THR A 84 -3.79 0.80 0.35
C THR A 84 -5.26 0.58 0.64
N THR A 85 -5.55 0.25 1.89
CA THR A 85 -6.91 0.11 2.43
C THR A 85 -7.17 1.13 3.55
N VAL A 86 -6.31 2.13 3.71
CA VAL A 86 -6.39 3.12 4.80
C VAL A 86 -7.28 4.28 4.42
N GLY A 87 -8.49 4.29 4.93
CA GLY A 87 -9.43 5.41 4.84
C GLY A 87 -9.71 6.04 6.22
N PRO A 88 -10.30 7.24 6.30
CA PRO A 88 -10.63 8.12 5.19
C PRO A 88 -9.42 8.62 4.39
N TYR A 89 -9.53 8.55 3.08
CA TYR A 89 -8.39 8.88 2.20
C TYR A 89 -8.06 10.37 2.17
N ALA A 90 -9.08 11.21 2.31
CA ALA A 90 -8.88 12.67 2.43
C ALA A 90 -7.97 13.03 3.61
N LYS A 91 -8.01 12.21 4.68
CA LYS A 91 -7.20 12.41 5.88
C LYS A 91 -5.82 11.75 5.77
N TYR A 92 -5.76 10.54 5.20
CA TYR A 92 -4.55 9.71 5.29
C TYR A 92 -3.89 9.40 3.93
N GLY A 93 -4.51 9.73 2.81
CA GLY A 93 -4.07 9.25 1.50
C GLY A 93 -3.17 10.19 0.71
N SER A 94 -3.26 11.50 0.94
CA SER A 94 -2.62 12.49 0.05
C SER A 94 -1.09 12.40 0.05
N LYS A 95 -0.47 12.25 1.21
CA LYS A 95 0.99 12.10 1.30
C LYS A 95 1.47 10.80 0.67
N LEU A 96 0.70 9.73 0.81
CA LEU A 96 1.04 8.44 0.22
C LEU A 96 1.00 8.50 -1.31
N VAL A 97 -0.03 9.13 -1.89
CA VAL A 97 -0.10 9.34 -3.35
C VAL A 97 1.13 10.09 -3.85
N LYS A 98 1.47 11.20 -3.17
CA LYS A 98 2.66 11.97 -3.52
C LYS A 98 3.94 11.15 -3.43
N SER A 99 4.10 10.41 -2.35
CA SER A 99 5.26 9.54 -2.12
C SER A 99 5.40 8.47 -3.21
N CYS A 100 4.29 7.86 -3.63
CA CYS A 100 4.30 6.89 -4.72
C CYS A 100 4.80 7.52 -6.02
N ILE A 101 4.32 8.72 -6.36
CA ILE A 101 4.73 9.41 -7.58
C ILE A 101 6.21 9.77 -7.53
N ASP A 102 6.66 10.35 -6.42
CA ASP A 102 8.05 10.80 -6.26
C ASP A 102 9.05 9.62 -6.31
N ASN A 103 8.65 8.46 -5.82
CA ASN A 103 9.51 7.27 -5.74
C ASN A 103 9.18 6.20 -6.80
N LYS A 104 8.33 6.53 -7.76
CA LYS A 104 7.98 5.67 -8.91
C LYS A 104 7.35 4.34 -8.51
N ALA A 105 6.57 4.32 -7.44
CA ALA A 105 5.71 3.20 -7.09
C ALA A 105 4.31 3.42 -7.65
N HIS A 106 3.71 2.37 -8.19
CA HIS A 106 2.29 2.40 -8.56
C HIS A 106 1.42 2.35 -7.32
N TYR A 107 0.17 2.78 -7.46
CA TYR A 107 -0.76 2.94 -6.34
C TYR A 107 -2.15 2.45 -6.72
N CYS A 108 -2.79 1.70 -5.83
CA CYS A 108 -4.22 1.40 -5.94
C CYS A 108 -4.89 1.49 -4.56
N ASP A 109 -6.17 1.89 -4.56
CA ASP A 109 -6.96 2.05 -3.33
C ASP A 109 -8.42 1.59 -3.49
N LEU A 110 -9.16 1.71 -2.40
CA LEU A 110 -10.59 1.41 -2.33
C LEU A 110 -11.44 2.68 -2.15
N ALA A 111 -10.89 3.85 -2.49
CA ALA A 111 -11.55 5.13 -2.22
C ALA A 111 -12.89 5.27 -2.95
N GLY A 112 -13.89 5.74 -2.20
CA GLY A 112 -15.17 6.22 -2.74
C GLY A 112 -15.37 7.71 -2.49
N GLU A 113 -14.33 8.43 -2.08
CA GLU A 113 -14.35 9.85 -1.73
C GLU A 113 -14.08 10.69 -2.98
N VAL A 114 -15.12 10.96 -3.74
CA VAL A 114 -15.06 11.56 -5.07
C VAL A 114 -14.33 12.91 -5.07
N GLN A 115 -14.59 13.78 -4.08
CA GLN A 115 -13.93 15.08 -4.00
C GLN A 115 -12.43 14.95 -3.81
N TRP A 116 -12.00 14.04 -2.96
CA TRP A 116 -10.59 13.77 -2.75
C TRP A 116 -9.92 13.18 -4.00
N MET A 117 -10.57 12.22 -4.63
CA MET A 117 -10.07 11.60 -5.88
C MET A 117 -9.89 12.64 -6.97
N HIS A 118 -10.89 13.51 -7.17
CA HIS A 118 -10.81 14.61 -8.13
C HIS A 118 -9.63 15.55 -7.82
N LYS A 119 -9.45 15.89 -6.55
CA LYS A 119 -8.32 16.72 -6.10
C LYS A 119 -6.98 16.07 -6.39
N MET A 120 -6.84 14.77 -6.15
CA MET A 120 -5.60 14.03 -6.44
C MET A 120 -5.31 13.99 -7.93
N ILE A 121 -6.31 13.71 -8.76
CA ILE A 121 -6.18 13.70 -10.22
C ILE A 121 -5.75 15.07 -10.73
N THR A 122 -6.44 16.12 -10.32
CA THR A 122 -6.12 17.50 -10.75
C THR A 122 -4.72 17.90 -10.36
N LYS A 123 -4.31 17.57 -9.14
CA LYS A 123 -3.00 18.00 -8.60
C LYS A 123 -1.83 17.19 -9.16
N HIS A 124 -2.03 15.89 -9.41
CA HIS A 124 -0.92 14.95 -9.61
C HIS A 124 -0.87 14.27 -10.97
N HIS A 125 -1.87 14.46 -11.85
CA HIS A 125 -1.91 13.74 -13.13
C HIS A 125 -0.62 13.93 -13.94
N ASP A 126 -0.19 15.17 -14.11
CA ASP A 126 1.00 15.48 -14.94
C ASP A 126 2.28 14.90 -14.33
N SER A 127 2.46 15.00 -13.02
CA SER A 127 3.65 14.43 -12.35
C SER A 127 3.64 12.91 -12.37
N ALA A 128 2.49 12.28 -12.22
CA ALA A 128 2.35 10.84 -12.34
C ALA A 128 2.68 10.36 -13.75
N GLN A 129 2.18 11.05 -14.77
CA GLN A 129 2.48 10.74 -16.16
C GLN A 129 3.98 10.90 -16.45
N LYS A 130 4.58 12.00 -16.00
CA LYS A 130 6.02 12.26 -16.19
C LYS A 130 6.89 11.17 -15.54
N ASN A 131 6.49 10.68 -14.38
CA ASN A 131 7.22 9.65 -13.65
C ASN A 131 6.79 8.23 -14.03
N GLU A 132 5.86 8.09 -14.98
CA GLU A 132 5.34 6.80 -15.46
C GLU A 132 4.69 5.98 -14.33
N VAL A 133 4.01 6.66 -13.39
CA VAL A 133 3.32 6.05 -12.25
C VAL A 133 1.83 5.95 -12.53
N LYS A 134 1.28 4.78 -12.28
CA LYS A 134 -0.16 4.51 -12.38
C LYS A 134 -0.80 4.69 -11.01
N ILE A 135 -1.76 5.61 -10.91
CA ILE A 135 -2.57 5.85 -9.71
C ILE A 135 -4.00 5.42 -10.04
N VAL A 136 -4.50 4.39 -9.38
CA VAL A 136 -5.83 3.82 -9.68
C VAL A 136 -6.68 3.81 -8.41
N HIS A 137 -7.74 4.60 -8.43
CA HIS A 137 -8.72 4.66 -7.33
C HIS A 137 -9.83 3.64 -7.51
N THR A 138 -10.54 3.34 -6.42
CA THR A 138 -11.79 2.59 -6.41
C THR A 138 -11.65 1.16 -6.96
N CYS A 139 -10.58 0.48 -6.55
CA CYS A 139 -10.27 -0.88 -7.04
C CYS A 139 -11.06 -2.00 -6.34
N GLY A 140 -12.04 -1.69 -5.51
CA GLY A 140 -12.80 -2.71 -4.77
C GLY A 140 -14.00 -2.12 -4.06
N PHE A 141 -14.50 -1.04 -4.57
CA PHE A 141 -15.65 -0.33 -3.99
C PHE A 141 -16.97 -1.00 -4.34
#